data_9c6b4478e88ff1c7f0cc2136428f20b4
#
_entry.id   9c6b4478e88ff1c7f0cc2136428f20b4
#
_cell.length_a   1.000
_cell.length_b   1.000
_cell.length_c   1.000
_cell.angle_alpha   90.00
_cell.angle_beta   90.00
_cell.angle_gamma   90.00
#
_symmetry.space_group_name_H-M   'P 1'
#
loop_
_entity.id
_entity.type
_entity.pdbx_description
1 polymer ?
#
loop_
_entity_poly.entity_id
_entity_poly.type
_entity_poly.pdbx_seq_one_letter_code
_entity_poly.pdbx_strand_id
1 'polypeptide(L)'
;ARRVTRFASEDIGLADPRALEIAVAAYQACHFIGMPECSVHLTQAVTYMSLAPKSNALYVAYETAKKDAAEQIADPVPLHIRNAPTTLMKQLDYGKGYQYAHDTKDKLTAMECLPESLRGRSYYRPTREGLESRFADRLAEINEWKENARRKGKKS
;
A
#
# COMPACT_ATOMS: atom_id res chain seq x y z
N ALA A 1 24.64 -4.21 0.29
CA ALA A 1 23.60 -3.41 -0.34
C ALA A 1 22.22 -4.07 -0.31
N ARG A 2 21.99 -5.29 -0.90
CA ARG A 2 20.66 -5.96 -0.98
C ARG A 2 19.93 -6.05 0.38
N ARG A 3 20.60 -6.46 1.46
CA ARG A 3 20.02 -6.54 2.81
C ARG A 3 19.59 -5.17 3.34
N VAL A 4 20.36 -4.14 3.07
CA VAL A 4 20.07 -2.76 3.46
C VAL A 4 18.79 -2.26 2.77
N THR A 5 18.65 -2.51 1.47
CA THR A 5 17.45 -2.15 0.71
C THR A 5 16.20 -2.87 1.23
N ARG A 6 16.30 -4.15 1.54
CA ARG A 6 15.18 -4.91 2.11
C ARG A 6 14.79 -4.38 3.49
N PHE A 7 15.76 -4.16 4.36
CA PHE A 7 15.55 -3.62 5.71
C PHE A 7 14.83 -2.26 5.69
N ALA A 8 15.16 -1.39 4.72
CA ALA A 8 14.50 -0.10 4.56
C ALA A 8 12.98 -0.22 4.38
N SER A 9 12.51 -1.23 3.67
CA SER A 9 11.07 -1.43 3.43
C SER A 9 10.40 -2.31 4.48
N GLU A 10 11.14 -3.31 5.02
CA GLU A 10 10.59 -4.31 5.92
C GLU A 10 10.51 -3.84 7.37
N ASP A 11 11.55 -3.12 7.85
CA ASP A 11 11.69 -2.72 9.25
C ASP A 11 11.47 -1.23 9.49
N ILE A 12 11.72 -0.38 8.50
CA ILE A 12 11.49 1.07 8.59
C ILE A 12 10.16 1.44 7.93
N GLY A 13 9.93 0.96 6.72
CA GLY A 13 8.68 1.12 6.00
C GLY A 13 8.25 2.59 5.87
N LEU A 14 6.98 2.86 6.18
CA LEU A 14 6.41 4.20 6.09
C LEU A 14 6.65 5.09 7.32
N ALA A 15 7.33 4.57 8.35
CA ALA A 15 7.79 5.43 9.45
C ALA A 15 8.82 6.45 8.96
N ASP A 16 9.70 6.04 7.99
CA ASP A 16 10.58 6.93 7.26
C ASP A 16 10.82 6.44 5.81
N PRO A 17 10.00 6.84 4.84
CA PRO A 17 10.12 6.42 3.44
C PRO A 17 11.47 6.76 2.78
N ARG A 18 12.20 7.77 3.28
CA ARG A 18 13.52 8.13 2.77
C ARG A 18 14.54 7.02 2.94
N ALA A 19 14.34 6.13 3.89
CA ALA A 19 15.23 4.99 4.11
C ALA A 19 15.41 4.16 2.83
N LEU A 20 14.31 3.90 2.09
CA LEU A 20 14.37 3.18 0.82
C LEU A 20 15.12 3.95 -0.26
N GLU A 21 14.90 5.26 -0.38
CA GLU A 21 15.60 6.11 -1.34
C GLU A 21 17.12 6.09 -1.08
N ILE A 22 17.53 6.25 0.18
CA ILE A 22 18.94 6.21 0.59
C ILE A 22 19.54 4.82 0.35
N ALA A 23 18.80 3.74 0.63
CA ALA A 23 19.26 2.38 0.37
C ALA A 23 19.49 2.12 -1.10
N VAL A 24 18.59 2.58 -1.96
CA VAL A 24 18.70 2.44 -3.42
C VAL A 24 19.85 3.28 -3.95
N ALA A 25 20.01 4.52 -3.49
CA ALA A 25 21.15 5.37 -3.85
C ALA A 25 22.49 4.74 -3.45
N ALA A 26 22.60 4.20 -2.23
CA ALA A 26 23.80 3.49 -1.79
C ALA A 26 24.07 2.22 -2.62
N TYR A 27 23.02 1.47 -3.01
CA TYR A 27 23.13 0.32 -3.90
C TYR A 27 23.71 0.71 -5.26
N GLN A 28 23.18 1.78 -5.86
CA GLN A 28 23.66 2.31 -7.14
C GLN A 28 25.09 2.80 -7.05
N ALA A 29 25.44 3.55 -6.00
CA ALA A 29 26.80 4.01 -5.76
C ALA A 29 27.79 2.83 -5.68
N CYS A 30 27.44 1.74 -4.99
CA CYS A 30 28.26 0.53 -4.95
C CYS A 30 28.46 -0.08 -6.34
N HIS A 31 27.45 -0.02 -7.20
CA HIS A 31 27.56 -0.53 -8.57
C HIS A 31 28.46 0.32 -9.44
N PHE A 32 28.40 1.65 -9.31
CA PHE A 32 29.19 2.58 -10.12
C PHE A 32 30.65 2.69 -9.69
N ILE A 33 30.89 2.71 -8.38
CA ILE A 33 32.22 3.02 -7.82
C ILE A 33 32.99 1.74 -7.50
N GLY A 34 32.29 0.69 -7.01
CA GLY A 34 32.91 -0.57 -6.59
C GLY A 34 33.57 -0.49 -5.21
N MET A 35 34.18 -1.61 -4.83
CA MET A 35 34.94 -1.74 -3.58
C MET A 35 36.38 -1.29 -3.80
N PRO A 36 37.03 -0.71 -2.78
CA PRO A 36 36.56 -0.50 -1.40
C PRO A 36 35.82 0.83 -1.19
N GLU A 37 35.83 1.76 -2.14
CA GLU A 37 35.36 3.14 -2.00
C GLU A 37 33.87 3.22 -1.65
N CYS A 38 33.03 2.30 -2.18
CA CYS A 38 31.61 2.27 -1.90
C CYS A 38 31.25 1.93 -0.44
N SER A 39 32.22 1.51 0.38
CA SER A 39 32.00 1.19 1.80
C SER A 39 31.44 2.39 2.58
N VAL A 40 31.86 3.61 2.24
CA VAL A 40 31.38 4.84 2.88
C VAL A 40 29.89 5.05 2.60
N HIS A 41 29.42 4.80 1.38
CA HIS A 41 28.00 4.93 1.00
C HIS A 41 27.12 3.91 1.74
N LEU A 42 27.61 2.68 1.89
CA LEU A 42 26.92 1.65 2.70
C LEU A 42 26.88 2.03 4.17
N THR A 43 27.98 2.55 4.72
CA THR A 43 28.06 3.02 6.10
C THR A 43 27.08 4.16 6.34
N GLN A 44 26.97 5.13 5.42
CA GLN A 44 25.99 6.21 5.50
C GLN A 44 24.56 5.69 5.55
N ALA A 45 24.21 4.77 4.66
CA ALA A 45 22.86 4.16 4.63
C ALA A 45 22.55 3.39 5.92
N VAL A 46 23.49 2.60 6.42
CA VAL A 46 23.33 1.84 7.66
C VAL A 46 23.18 2.77 8.86
N THR A 47 24.00 3.81 8.96
CA THR A 47 23.92 4.80 10.04
C THR A 47 22.55 5.50 10.03
N TYR A 48 22.09 5.95 8.86
CA TYR A 48 20.78 6.56 8.71
C TYR A 48 19.67 5.64 9.23
N MET A 49 19.66 4.39 8.75
CA MET A 49 18.64 3.41 9.12
C MET A 49 18.71 3.01 10.59
N SER A 50 19.87 3.06 11.22
CA SER A 50 20.02 2.78 12.65
C SER A 50 19.27 3.79 13.51
N LEU A 51 19.21 5.03 13.06
CA LEU A 51 18.59 6.16 13.76
C LEU A 51 17.13 6.42 13.34
N ALA A 52 16.70 5.88 12.21
CA ALA A 52 15.34 6.06 11.70
C ALA A 52 14.28 5.38 12.61
N PRO A 53 13.07 5.96 12.70
CA PRO A 53 11.96 5.28 13.35
C PRO A 53 11.63 3.97 12.61
N LYS A 54 11.06 3.00 13.32
CA LYS A 54 10.83 1.64 12.81
C LYS A 54 9.34 1.34 12.72
N SER A 55 8.92 0.74 11.59
CA SER A 55 7.60 0.16 11.41
C SER A 55 7.64 -1.02 10.46
N ASN A 56 7.16 -2.17 10.91
CA ASN A 56 6.98 -3.36 10.08
C ASN A 56 5.53 -3.54 9.59
N ALA A 57 4.70 -2.50 9.72
CA ALA A 57 3.27 -2.57 9.37
C ALA A 57 3.02 -3.02 7.93
N LEU A 58 3.87 -2.60 6.97
CA LEU A 58 3.78 -3.03 5.57
C LEU A 58 4.13 -4.52 5.40
N TYR A 59 5.14 -5.00 6.09
CA TYR A 59 5.51 -6.42 6.06
C TYR A 59 4.37 -7.30 6.59
N VAL A 60 3.79 -6.95 7.74
CA VAL A 60 2.65 -7.65 8.32
C VAL A 60 1.44 -7.61 7.40
N ALA A 61 1.16 -6.45 6.79
CA ALA A 61 0.07 -6.28 5.82
C ALA A 61 0.28 -7.19 4.60
N TYR A 62 1.48 -7.22 4.04
CA TYR A 62 1.83 -8.06 2.89
C TYR A 62 1.67 -9.55 3.20
N GLU A 63 2.22 -10.05 4.32
CA GLU A 63 2.11 -11.46 4.67
C GLU A 63 0.67 -11.89 4.95
N THR A 64 -0.14 -11.01 5.57
CA THR A 64 -1.57 -11.28 5.77
C THR A 64 -2.33 -11.32 4.44
N ALA A 65 -2.10 -10.36 3.55
CA ALA A 65 -2.74 -10.34 2.23
C ALA A 65 -2.33 -11.54 1.37
N LYS A 66 -1.05 -11.92 1.43
CA LYS A 66 -0.52 -13.10 0.72
C LYS A 66 -1.18 -14.40 1.21
N LYS A 67 -1.39 -14.55 2.52
CA LYS A 67 -2.09 -15.68 3.09
C LYS A 67 -3.53 -15.75 2.60
N ASP A 68 -4.29 -14.65 2.72
CA ASP A 68 -5.66 -14.57 2.24
C ASP A 68 -5.75 -14.86 0.73
N ALA A 69 -4.83 -14.33 -0.08
CA ALA A 69 -4.78 -14.61 -1.52
C ALA A 69 -4.50 -16.08 -1.85
N ALA A 70 -3.68 -16.76 -1.06
CA ALA A 70 -3.40 -18.18 -1.23
C ALA A 70 -4.61 -19.06 -0.84
N GLU A 71 -5.38 -18.64 0.17
CA GLU A 71 -6.59 -19.34 0.61
C GLU A 71 -7.79 -19.10 -0.33
N GLN A 72 -7.83 -17.96 -1.04
CA GLN A 72 -8.94 -17.49 -1.87
C GLN A 72 -8.57 -17.41 -3.36
N ILE A 73 -7.76 -18.34 -3.86
CA ILE A 73 -7.24 -18.35 -5.25
C ILE A 73 -8.38 -18.30 -6.31
N ALA A 74 -9.54 -18.88 -6.02
CA ALA A 74 -10.66 -18.96 -6.95
C ALA A 74 -11.56 -17.72 -6.97
N ASP A 75 -11.37 -16.77 -6.07
CA ASP A 75 -12.24 -15.60 -5.98
C ASP A 75 -12.04 -14.64 -7.16
N PRO A 76 -13.09 -14.35 -7.92
CA PRO A 76 -12.98 -13.46 -9.05
C PRO A 76 -12.88 -12.00 -8.61
N VAL A 77 -12.19 -11.20 -9.42
CA VAL A 77 -12.24 -9.73 -9.28
C VAL A 77 -13.69 -9.26 -9.41
N PRO A 78 -14.20 -8.40 -8.51
CA PRO A 78 -15.57 -7.87 -8.59
C PRO A 78 -15.90 -7.25 -9.96
N LEU A 79 -17.10 -7.51 -10.49
CA LEU A 79 -17.48 -7.11 -11.84
C LEU A 79 -17.36 -5.61 -12.09
N HIS A 80 -17.73 -4.78 -11.12
CA HIS A 80 -17.73 -3.32 -11.24
C HIS A 80 -16.33 -2.70 -11.39
N ILE A 81 -15.25 -3.40 -11.00
CA ILE A 81 -13.87 -2.92 -11.19
C ILE A 81 -13.15 -3.63 -12.35
N ARG A 82 -13.84 -4.49 -13.11
CA ARG A 82 -13.26 -5.11 -14.31
C ARG A 82 -13.34 -4.17 -15.50
N ASN A 83 -12.31 -4.12 -16.31
CA ASN A 83 -12.31 -3.38 -17.56
C ASN A 83 -13.30 -4.01 -18.56
N ALA A 84 -14.02 -3.19 -19.31
CA ALA A 84 -15.00 -3.59 -20.31
C ALA A 84 -14.67 -3.05 -21.71
N PRO A 85 -13.53 -3.46 -22.33
CA PRO A 85 -13.10 -2.94 -23.63
C PRO A 85 -13.99 -3.40 -24.79
N THR A 86 -14.73 -4.52 -24.65
CA THR A 86 -15.60 -5.06 -25.70
C THR A 86 -17.08 -4.90 -25.35
N THR A 87 -17.94 -4.95 -26.40
CA THR A 87 -19.40 -4.93 -26.22
C THR A 87 -19.90 -6.10 -25.40
N LEU A 88 -19.35 -7.29 -25.61
CA LEU A 88 -19.69 -8.48 -24.83
C LEU A 88 -19.40 -8.29 -23.33
N MET A 89 -18.24 -7.73 -22.98
CA MET A 89 -17.91 -7.47 -21.57
C MET A 89 -18.86 -6.47 -20.92
N LYS A 90 -19.30 -5.44 -21.66
CA LYS A 90 -20.34 -4.51 -21.19
C LYS A 90 -21.67 -5.20 -20.96
N GLN A 91 -22.06 -6.13 -21.85
CA GLN A 91 -23.28 -6.94 -21.68
C GLN A 91 -23.20 -7.89 -20.47
N LEU A 92 -21.99 -8.29 -20.07
CA LEU A 92 -21.72 -9.10 -18.88
C LEU A 92 -21.55 -8.25 -17.61
N ASP A 93 -21.99 -6.99 -17.63
CA ASP A 93 -21.93 -6.04 -16.50
C ASP A 93 -20.52 -5.68 -16.00
N TYR A 94 -19.47 -5.88 -16.83
CA TYR A 94 -18.14 -5.45 -16.47
C TYR A 94 -18.07 -3.92 -16.39
N GLY A 95 -17.51 -3.40 -15.29
CA GLY A 95 -17.41 -1.97 -15.03
C GLY A 95 -18.73 -1.28 -14.65
N LYS A 96 -19.84 -2.00 -14.58
CA LYS A 96 -21.14 -1.44 -14.22
C LYS A 96 -21.16 -1.00 -12.76
N GLY A 97 -21.47 0.29 -12.53
CA GLY A 97 -21.47 0.86 -11.19
C GLY A 97 -20.09 1.31 -10.70
N TYR A 98 -19.06 1.29 -11.56
CA TYR A 98 -17.76 1.85 -11.22
C TYR A 98 -17.87 3.34 -10.92
N GLN A 99 -17.29 3.76 -9.81
CA GLN A 99 -17.24 5.16 -9.38
C GLN A 99 -15.80 5.67 -9.50
N TYR A 100 -15.60 6.61 -10.42
CA TYR A 100 -14.28 7.21 -10.59
C TYR A 100 -14.05 8.27 -9.49
N ALA A 101 -13.06 8.04 -8.63
CA ALA A 101 -12.83 8.89 -7.47
C ALA A 101 -12.59 10.37 -7.83
N HIS A 102 -11.97 10.63 -8.99
CA HIS A 102 -11.72 12.01 -9.44
C HIS A 102 -13.01 12.81 -9.78
N ASP A 103 -14.12 12.12 -10.06
CA ASP A 103 -15.41 12.76 -10.35
C ASP A 103 -16.15 13.16 -9.06
N THR A 104 -15.70 12.66 -7.91
CA THR A 104 -16.27 13.00 -6.61
C THR A 104 -15.62 14.24 -6.02
N LYS A 105 -16.38 15.02 -5.23
CA LYS A 105 -15.89 16.23 -4.56
C LYS A 105 -14.69 15.93 -3.65
N ASP A 106 -14.76 14.84 -2.91
CA ASP A 106 -13.78 14.48 -1.90
C ASP A 106 -12.63 13.60 -2.46
N LYS A 107 -12.66 13.29 -3.78
CA LYS A 107 -11.73 12.38 -4.44
C LYS A 107 -11.66 11.00 -3.78
N LEU A 108 -12.76 10.58 -3.18
CA LEU A 108 -12.91 9.29 -2.49
C LEU A 108 -14.16 8.58 -3.01
N THR A 109 -14.16 7.25 -2.93
CA THR A 109 -15.33 6.42 -3.17
C THR A 109 -15.52 5.43 -2.02
N ALA A 110 -16.77 5.09 -1.72
CA ALA A 110 -17.11 4.06 -0.73
C ALA A 110 -17.26 2.67 -1.35
N MET A 111 -16.86 2.53 -2.63
CA MET A 111 -16.92 1.31 -3.40
C MET A 111 -16.08 0.20 -2.74
N GLU A 112 -16.63 -1.01 -2.67
CA GLU A 112 -15.89 -2.18 -2.21
C GLU A 112 -15.09 -2.76 -3.38
N CYS A 113 -13.78 -2.95 -3.18
CA CYS A 113 -12.90 -3.44 -4.24
C CYS A 113 -12.40 -4.87 -4.00
N LEU A 114 -12.63 -5.41 -2.81
CA LEU A 114 -12.28 -6.79 -2.48
C LEU A 114 -13.39 -7.76 -2.92
N PRO A 115 -13.07 -9.02 -3.22
CA PRO A 115 -14.06 -10.08 -3.38
C PRO A 115 -14.97 -10.21 -2.16
N GLU A 116 -16.17 -10.79 -2.33
CA GLU A 116 -17.17 -10.90 -1.25
C GLU A 116 -16.64 -11.67 -0.02
N SER A 117 -15.83 -12.71 -0.24
CA SER A 117 -15.18 -13.47 0.84
C SER A 117 -14.20 -12.67 1.70
N LEU A 118 -13.63 -11.63 1.12
CA LEU A 118 -12.65 -10.74 1.76
C LEU A 118 -13.23 -9.38 2.14
N ARG A 119 -14.54 -9.22 2.00
CA ARG A 119 -15.24 -7.97 2.29
C ARG A 119 -14.99 -7.50 3.71
N GLY A 120 -14.63 -6.21 3.85
CA GLY A 120 -14.31 -5.61 5.14
C GLY A 120 -12.92 -5.95 5.69
N ARG A 121 -12.11 -6.75 4.97
CA ARG A 121 -10.71 -6.95 5.35
C ARG A 121 -9.93 -5.64 5.29
N SER A 122 -9.05 -5.46 6.27
CA SER A 122 -8.09 -4.37 6.31
C SER A 122 -6.71 -4.96 6.61
N TYR A 123 -5.79 -4.79 5.69
CA TYR A 123 -4.44 -5.36 5.79
C TYR A 123 -3.46 -4.39 6.44
N TYR A 124 -3.46 -3.13 5.98
CA TYR A 124 -2.54 -2.14 6.50
C TYR A 124 -3.08 -1.48 7.77
N ARG A 125 -2.30 -1.61 8.84
CA ARG A 125 -2.55 -1.00 10.15
C ARG A 125 -1.36 -0.14 10.51
N PRO A 126 -1.37 1.16 10.18
CA PRO A 126 -0.25 2.06 10.43
C PRO A 126 0.06 2.17 11.91
N THR A 127 1.35 2.28 12.22
CA THR A 127 1.84 2.61 13.55
C THR A 127 1.75 4.12 13.81
N ARG A 128 2.18 4.54 15.01
CA ARG A 128 2.34 5.98 15.34
C ARG A 128 3.80 6.44 15.24
N GLU A 129 4.66 5.63 14.64
CA GLU A 129 6.07 5.92 14.52
C GLU A 129 6.37 6.82 13.31
N GLY A 130 7.21 7.83 13.53
CA GLY A 130 7.68 8.74 12.49
C GLY A 130 6.58 9.34 11.63
N LEU A 131 6.78 9.33 10.31
CA LEU A 131 5.81 9.88 9.34
C LEU A 131 4.53 9.03 9.26
N GLU A 132 4.59 7.77 9.66
CA GLU A 132 3.44 6.85 9.57
C GLU A 132 2.26 7.30 10.45
N SER A 133 2.51 8.08 11.50
CA SER A 133 1.46 8.72 12.31
C SER A 133 0.48 9.55 11.48
N ARG A 134 0.97 10.28 10.46
CA ARG A 134 0.14 11.07 9.54
C ARG A 134 -0.70 10.18 8.62
N PHE A 135 -0.16 9.04 8.21
CA PHE A 135 -0.93 8.06 7.43
C PHE A 135 -2.01 7.40 8.27
N ALA A 136 -1.74 7.16 9.56
CA ALA A 136 -2.75 6.64 10.49
C ALA A 136 -3.93 7.61 10.63
N ASP A 137 -3.67 8.90 10.81
CA ASP A 137 -4.70 9.93 10.91
C ASP A 137 -5.50 10.02 9.60
N ARG A 138 -4.81 10.07 8.47
CA ARG A 138 -5.46 10.12 7.15
C ARG A 138 -6.32 8.87 6.87
N LEU A 139 -5.85 7.70 7.24
CA LEU A 139 -6.61 6.45 7.08
C LEU A 139 -7.87 6.45 7.95
N ALA A 140 -7.80 6.98 9.17
CA ALA A 140 -8.95 7.12 10.06
C ALA A 140 -10.02 8.04 9.43
N GLU A 141 -9.61 9.22 8.92
CA GLU A 141 -10.51 10.15 8.21
C GLU A 141 -11.19 9.48 6.99
N ILE A 142 -10.43 8.74 6.18
CA ILE A 142 -10.96 8.04 5.00
C ILE A 142 -11.97 6.97 5.43
N ASN A 143 -11.69 6.22 6.49
CA ASN A 143 -12.59 5.18 6.98
C ASN A 143 -13.89 5.77 7.52
N GLU A 144 -13.81 6.85 8.30
CA GLU A 144 -14.99 7.58 8.79
C GLU A 144 -15.84 8.11 7.62
N TRP A 145 -15.18 8.72 6.63
CA TRP A 145 -15.87 9.20 5.42
C TRP A 145 -16.59 8.05 4.69
N LYS A 146 -15.92 6.90 4.50
CA LYS A 146 -16.52 5.72 3.85
C LYS A 146 -17.73 5.20 4.62
N GLU A 147 -17.66 5.13 5.95
CA GLU A 147 -18.78 4.70 6.78
C GLU A 147 -19.98 5.64 6.64
N ASN A 148 -19.73 6.95 6.69
CA ASN A 148 -20.76 7.97 6.53
C ASN A 148 -21.42 7.91 5.14
N ALA A 149 -20.64 7.72 4.09
CA ALA A 149 -21.14 7.56 2.72
C ALA A 149 -22.02 6.31 2.57
N ARG A 150 -21.59 5.17 3.15
CA ARG A 150 -22.38 3.91 3.15
C ARG A 150 -23.69 4.02 3.92
N ARG A 151 -23.72 4.76 5.04
CA ARG A 151 -24.95 5.01 5.82
C ARG A 151 -25.95 5.89 5.04
N LYS A 152 -25.49 6.90 4.32
CA LYS A 152 -26.34 7.75 3.47
C LYS A 152 -26.95 6.96 2.30
N GLY A 153 -26.15 6.12 1.63
CA GLY A 153 -26.62 5.30 0.50
C GLY A 153 -27.62 4.20 0.88
N LYS A 154 -27.73 3.82 2.16
CA LYS A 154 -28.75 2.87 2.66
C LYS A 154 -30.09 3.53 3.01
N LYS A 155 -30.15 4.87 3.07
CA LYS A 155 -31.35 5.64 3.41
C LYS A 155 -32.06 6.22 2.17
N SER A 156 -31.46 6.08 1.01
CA SER A 156 -32.05 6.45 -0.30
C SER A 156 -32.55 5.21 -1.03
#